data_fb0221eb0dcfe165b9380e6a74b5db9d
#
_entry.id   fb0221eb0dcfe165b9380e6a74b5db9d
#
_cell.length_a   1.000
_cell.length_b   1.000
_cell.length_c   1.000
_cell.angle_alpha   90.00
_cell.angle_beta   90.00
_cell.angle_gamma   90.00
#
_symmetry.space_group_name_H-M   'P 1'
#
loop_
_entity.id
_entity.type
_entity.pdbx_description
1 polymer ?
#
loop_
_entity_poly.entity_id
_entity_poly.type
_entity_poly.pdbx_seq_one_letter_code
_entity_poly.pdbx_strand_id
1 'polypeptide(L)'
;MAKRPGFAKSIAVGKALAAQTLKRRSQAMRKRQQALAKKGVKFTPPAEMASRKGALAKAPVTHASAGVVIAEGDSWFDYPFHDILSDLEDNHGFDVESVAHRGDTIEDMAYSGGQLDDFSRLVEKVLRDGVRPRAILLSGGGNDVVGDEFVILLNNAASSIAGLNDSVVTGVIDQRARDAYVTILSAITEICKAHLGQPIPIVVHGYDYPVPDGRGFWGGIGPLPGPWLEPAFRRKGYAQMTERKQICAKLIDRLNTMLGGLAGKPPFAHVKFLDLRNTLPTGATYKTWWANEVHPTDKGYEAIAKKFAAVI
;
A
#
# COMPACT_ATOMS: atom_id res chain seq x y z
N MET A 1 -2.32 -23.27 -11.91
CA MET A 1 -3.39 -22.59 -11.14
C MET A 1 -4.55 -22.29 -12.09
N ALA A 2 -5.74 -22.86 -11.86
CA ALA A 2 -6.93 -22.46 -12.60
C ALA A 2 -7.22 -20.96 -12.32
N LYS A 3 -7.36 -20.16 -13.37
CA LYS A 3 -7.73 -18.73 -13.25
C LYS A 3 -9.11 -18.65 -12.64
N ARG A 4 -9.22 -18.26 -11.37
CA ARG A 4 -10.50 -17.99 -10.73
C ARG A 4 -11.21 -16.85 -11.50
N PRO A 5 -12.52 -16.90 -11.72
CA PRO A 5 -13.25 -15.89 -12.52
C PRO A 5 -13.01 -14.45 -12.05
N GLY A 6 -12.91 -14.21 -10.74
CA GLY A 6 -12.62 -12.90 -10.14
C GLY A 6 -11.27 -12.34 -10.57
N PHE A 7 -10.21 -13.15 -10.56
CA PHE A 7 -8.86 -12.72 -10.90
C PHE A 7 -8.74 -12.13 -12.32
N ALA A 8 -9.31 -12.81 -13.32
CA ALA A 8 -9.27 -12.32 -14.69
C ALA A 8 -10.10 -11.03 -14.86
N LYS A 9 -11.23 -10.93 -14.16
CA LYS A 9 -12.08 -9.73 -14.16
C LYS A 9 -11.35 -8.54 -13.53
N SER A 10 -10.68 -8.73 -12.39
CA SER A 10 -9.93 -7.67 -11.71
C SER A 10 -8.77 -7.16 -12.57
N ILE A 11 -8.04 -8.05 -13.26
CA ILE A 11 -7.05 -7.63 -14.25
C ILE A 11 -7.68 -6.77 -15.36
N ALA A 12 -8.83 -7.19 -15.91
CA ALA A 12 -9.50 -6.44 -16.95
C ALA A 12 -9.97 -5.06 -16.47
N VAL A 13 -10.51 -4.96 -15.27
CA VAL A 13 -10.90 -3.68 -14.63
C VAL A 13 -9.69 -2.76 -14.47
N GLY A 14 -8.58 -3.24 -13.90
CA GLY A 14 -7.38 -2.44 -13.72
C GLY A 14 -6.81 -1.93 -15.06
N LYS A 15 -6.76 -2.79 -16.09
CA LYS A 15 -6.34 -2.37 -17.43
C LYS A 15 -7.26 -1.34 -18.06
N ALA A 16 -8.57 -1.46 -17.87
CA ALA A 16 -9.55 -0.49 -18.38
C ALA A 16 -9.37 0.87 -17.69
N LEU A 17 -9.14 0.90 -16.37
CA LEU A 17 -8.84 2.13 -15.63
C LEU A 17 -7.54 2.78 -16.11
N ALA A 18 -6.47 2.02 -16.30
CA ALA A 18 -5.22 2.53 -16.87
C ALA A 18 -5.43 3.16 -18.25
N ALA A 19 -6.14 2.46 -19.14
CA ALA A 19 -6.44 2.97 -20.50
C ALA A 19 -7.26 4.27 -20.44
N GLN A 20 -8.23 4.37 -19.51
CA GLN A 20 -9.01 5.58 -19.30
C GLN A 20 -8.14 6.75 -18.82
N THR A 21 -7.25 6.52 -17.85
CA THR A 21 -6.32 7.54 -17.34
C THR A 21 -5.39 8.02 -18.44
N LEU A 22 -4.73 7.13 -19.15
CA LEU A 22 -3.85 7.47 -20.29
C LEU A 22 -4.58 8.26 -21.37
N LYS A 23 -5.81 7.88 -21.72
CA LYS A 23 -6.63 8.60 -22.70
C LYS A 23 -6.96 10.02 -22.23
N ARG A 24 -7.40 10.18 -20.96
CA ARG A 24 -7.69 11.51 -20.37
C ARG A 24 -6.45 12.39 -20.37
N ARG A 25 -5.28 11.84 -19.98
CA ARG A 25 -4.00 12.56 -19.94
C ARG A 25 -3.57 12.99 -21.34
N SER A 26 -3.65 12.11 -22.34
CA SER A 26 -3.36 12.44 -23.73
C SER A 26 -4.24 13.57 -24.26
N GLN A 27 -5.55 13.54 -23.96
CA GLN A 27 -6.48 14.61 -24.34
C GLN A 27 -6.14 15.95 -23.65
N ALA A 28 -5.83 15.92 -22.35
CA ALA A 28 -5.41 17.12 -21.60
C ALA A 28 -4.13 17.73 -22.17
N MET A 29 -3.15 16.90 -22.54
CA MET A 29 -1.91 17.36 -23.19
C MET A 29 -2.17 18.03 -24.54
N ARG A 30 -3.02 17.44 -25.38
CA ARG A 30 -3.42 18.06 -26.68
C ARG A 30 -4.10 19.41 -26.48
N LYS A 31 -5.04 19.51 -25.50
CA LYS A 31 -5.68 20.80 -25.16
C LYS A 31 -4.66 21.84 -24.71
N ARG A 32 -3.68 21.45 -23.88
CA ARG A 32 -2.61 22.32 -23.42
C ARG A 32 -1.72 22.77 -24.57
N GLN A 33 -1.34 21.88 -25.49
CA GLN A 33 -0.58 22.22 -26.69
C GLN A 33 -1.31 23.25 -27.54
N GLN A 34 -2.60 23.05 -27.79
CA GLN A 34 -3.43 24.00 -28.53
C GLN A 34 -3.51 25.38 -27.84
N ALA A 35 -3.67 25.38 -26.50
CA ALA A 35 -3.71 26.64 -25.74
C ALA A 35 -2.39 27.39 -25.78
N LEU A 36 -1.25 26.70 -25.71
CA LEU A 36 0.07 27.28 -25.81
C LEU A 36 0.35 27.80 -27.23
N ALA A 37 -0.03 27.03 -28.24
CA ALA A 37 0.10 27.45 -29.65
C ALA A 37 -0.67 28.77 -29.95
N LYS A 38 -1.89 28.91 -29.40
CA LYS A 38 -2.68 30.15 -29.49
C LYS A 38 -2.00 31.35 -28.84
N LYS A 39 -1.11 31.12 -27.86
CA LYS A 39 -0.30 32.16 -27.18
C LYS A 39 1.09 32.37 -27.81
N GLY A 40 1.37 31.72 -28.95
CA GLY A 40 2.68 31.78 -29.60
C GLY A 40 3.81 31.08 -28.88
N VAL A 41 3.48 30.26 -27.85
CA VAL A 41 4.45 29.48 -27.06
C VAL A 41 4.66 28.12 -27.69
N LYS A 42 5.88 27.78 -28.10
CA LYS A 42 6.21 26.42 -28.56
C LYS A 42 6.14 25.44 -27.39
N PHE A 43 5.31 24.43 -27.53
CA PHE A 43 5.29 23.33 -26.59
C PHE A 43 6.52 22.44 -26.85
N THR A 44 7.35 22.27 -25.81
CA THR A 44 8.47 21.31 -25.84
C THR A 44 8.08 20.14 -24.91
N PRO A 45 8.03 18.91 -25.45
CA PRO A 45 7.76 17.74 -24.60
C PRO A 45 8.79 17.62 -23.46
N PRO A 46 8.42 17.11 -22.28
CA PRO A 46 9.31 17.00 -21.13
C PRO A 46 10.61 16.24 -21.41
N ALA A 47 10.57 15.18 -22.23
CA ALA A 47 11.75 14.42 -22.63
C ALA A 47 12.77 15.24 -23.43
N GLU A 48 12.31 16.16 -24.30
CA GLU A 48 13.20 17.07 -25.04
C GLU A 48 13.72 18.22 -24.16
N MET A 49 12.95 18.63 -23.15
CA MET A 49 13.42 19.57 -22.14
C MET A 49 14.55 18.99 -21.29
N ALA A 50 14.45 17.73 -20.91
CA ALA A 50 15.50 17.03 -20.18
C ALA A 50 16.81 16.94 -20.99
N SER A 51 16.74 16.69 -22.29
CA SER A 51 17.91 16.64 -23.15
C SER A 51 18.54 18.02 -23.41
N ARG A 52 17.74 19.09 -23.45
CA ARG A 52 18.22 20.47 -23.62
C ARG A 52 18.77 21.10 -22.33
N LYS A 53 18.26 20.72 -21.17
CA LYS A 53 18.78 21.16 -19.86
C LYS A 53 20.20 20.65 -19.59
N GLY A 54 20.62 19.54 -20.21
CA GLY A 54 21.98 19.03 -20.12
C GLY A 54 23.08 19.95 -20.72
N ALA A 55 22.71 20.97 -21.53
CA ALA A 55 23.68 21.81 -22.18
C ALA A 55 23.86 23.23 -21.58
N LEU A 56 22.97 23.74 -20.72
CA LEU A 56 22.99 25.17 -20.33
C LEU A 56 22.44 25.48 -18.91
N ALA A 57 22.16 24.53 -18.05
CA ALA A 57 21.81 24.81 -16.67
C ALA A 57 23.04 24.61 -15.77
N LYS A 58 23.44 25.65 -15.00
CA LYS A 58 24.11 25.44 -13.74
C LYS A 58 23.34 24.28 -13.06
N ALA A 59 24.04 23.18 -12.81
CA ALA A 59 23.43 22.01 -12.21
C ALA A 59 22.51 22.46 -11.06
N PRO A 60 21.22 22.09 -11.06
CA PRO A 60 20.44 22.27 -9.85
C PRO A 60 21.24 21.60 -8.76
N VAL A 61 21.24 22.18 -7.56
CA VAL A 61 21.78 21.51 -6.38
C VAL A 61 20.99 20.20 -6.28
N THR A 62 21.53 19.14 -6.87
CA THR A 62 20.98 17.81 -6.75
C THR A 62 21.27 17.39 -5.35
N HIS A 63 20.29 17.43 -4.46
CA HIS A 63 20.38 16.66 -3.25
C HIS A 63 20.72 15.24 -3.67
N ALA A 64 21.79 14.69 -3.10
CA ALA A 64 22.13 13.30 -3.34
C ALA A 64 20.94 12.45 -2.85
N SER A 65 20.24 11.81 -3.78
CA SER A 65 19.07 10.98 -3.47
C SER A 65 19.36 9.53 -3.82
N ALA A 66 18.84 8.61 -3.03
CA ALA A 66 18.84 7.18 -3.33
C ALA A 66 17.89 6.84 -4.51
N GLY A 67 17.10 7.81 -4.95
CA GLY A 67 16.16 7.73 -6.05
C GLY A 67 14.71 7.93 -5.61
N VAL A 68 13.83 8.12 -6.59
CA VAL A 68 12.41 8.36 -6.34
C VAL A 68 11.69 7.04 -6.09
N VAL A 69 10.83 7.01 -5.09
CA VAL A 69 9.81 5.97 -4.88
C VAL A 69 8.42 6.61 -4.91
N ILE A 70 7.43 5.85 -5.38
CA ILE A 70 6.04 6.29 -5.39
C ILE A 70 5.27 5.37 -4.45
N ALA A 71 4.40 5.92 -3.61
CA ALA A 71 3.67 5.15 -2.61
C ALA A 71 2.16 5.41 -2.65
N GLU A 72 1.40 4.36 -2.40
CA GLU A 72 -0.01 4.35 -2.07
C GLU A 72 -0.21 3.42 -0.89
N GLY A 73 -1.06 3.78 0.07
CA GLY A 73 -1.28 2.90 1.20
C GLY A 73 -2.11 3.49 2.32
N ASP A 74 -2.13 2.75 3.40
CA ASP A 74 -2.87 3.03 4.61
C ASP A 74 -2.02 3.75 5.68
N SER A 75 -2.41 3.61 6.96
CA SER A 75 -1.72 4.24 8.09
C SER A 75 -0.29 3.76 8.33
N TRP A 76 0.19 2.71 7.68
CA TRP A 76 1.61 2.35 7.77
C TRP A 76 2.48 3.24 6.89
N PHE A 77 1.88 3.92 5.91
CA PHE A 77 2.50 4.92 5.03
C PHE A 77 2.03 6.36 5.28
N ASP A 78 1.03 6.57 6.13
CA ASP A 78 0.51 7.89 6.52
C ASP A 78 0.16 7.88 8.02
N TYR A 79 1.14 7.63 8.89
CA TYR A 79 0.92 7.69 10.34
C TYR A 79 1.34 9.05 10.89
N PRO A 80 0.62 9.62 11.88
CA PRO A 80 0.97 10.91 12.43
C PRO A 80 2.39 10.97 12.99
N PHE A 81 3.16 11.95 12.53
CA PHE A 81 4.52 12.32 12.95
C PHE A 81 5.63 11.41 12.46
N HIS A 82 5.43 10.11 12.29
CA HIS A 82 6.47 9.18 11.88
C HIS A 82 5.87 7.90 11.28
N ASP A 83 6.36 7.50 10.13
CA ASP A 83 5.91 6.32 9.41
C ASP A 83 7.03 5.72 8.55
N ILE A 84 6.72 4.68 7.77
CA ILE A 84 7.71 4.03 6.90
C ILE A 84 8.22 4.98 5.82
N LEU A 85 7.37 5.85 5.26
CA LEU A 85 7.77 6.73 4.16
C LEU A 85 8.69 7.82 4.65
N SER A 86 8.40 8.45 5.80
CA SER A 86 9.27 9.44 6.43
C SER A 86 10.64 8.85 6.78
N ASP A 87 10.70 7.59 7.26
CA ASP A 87 11.97 6.90 7.48
C ASP A 87 12.74 6.64 6.20
N LEU A 88 12.07 6.28 5.11
CA LEU A 88 12.72 6.09 3.81
C LEU A 88 13.33 7.39 3.29
N GLU A 89 12.71 8.55 3.55
CA GLU A 89 13.27 9.86 3.23
C GLU A 89 14.43 10.22 4.17
N ASP A 90 14.18 10.25 5.46
CA ASP A 90 15.10 10.80 6.46
C ASP A 90 16.32 9.92 6.70
N ASN A 91 16.14 8.60 6.75
CA ASN A 91 17.18 7.65 7.14
C ASN A 91 17.77 6.87 5.97
N HIS A 92 17.08 6.81 4.81
CA HIS A 92 17.53 6.07 3.64
C HIS A 92 17.72 6.92 2.39
N GLY A 93 17.35 8.22 2.42
CA GLY A 93 17.65 9.20 1.38
C GLY A 93 16.84 9.04 0.10
N PHE A 94 15.69 8.39 0.14
CA PHE A 94 14.77 8.33 -1.00
C PHE A 94 13.96 9.63 -1.11
N ASP A 95 13.59 10.00 -2.35
CA ASP A 95 12.57 11.01 -2.59
C ASP A 95 11.23 10.29 -2.71
N VAL A 96 10.29 10.57 -1.80
CA VAL A 96 9.00 9.88 -1.74
C VAL A 96 7.88 10.74 -2.31
N GLU A 97 7.19 10.21 -3.31
CA GLU A 97 5.95 10.78 -3.86
C GLU A 97 4.78 9.90 -3.43
N SER A 98 3.90 10.39 -2.56
CA SER A 98 2.84 9.57 -1.95
C SER A 98 1.45 10.16 -2.14
N VAL A 99 0.46 9.27 -2.25
CA VAL A 99 -0.98 9.54 -2.12
C VAL A 99 -1.61 8.64 -1.05
N ALA A 100 -0.79 8.03 -0.20
CA ALA A 100 -1.25 7.21 0.91
C ALA A 100 -2.15 8.02 1.87
N HIS A 101 -3.17 7.35 2.40
CA HIS A 101 -4.09 7.97 3.34
C HIS A 101 -4.50 6.97 4.44
N ARG A 102 -4.32 7.39 5.68
CA ARG A 102 -4.67 6.58 6.85
C ARG A 102 -6.14 6.18 6.87
N GLY A 103 -6.39 4.94 7.25
CA GLY A 103 -7.75 4.40 7.37
C GLY A 103 -8.28 3.73 6.11
N ASP A 104 -7.60 3.88 4.98
CA ASP A 104 -8.05 3.31 3.72
C ASP A 104 -7.98 1.79 3.73
N THR A 105 -9.05 1.15 3.25
CA THR A 105 -9.04 -0.27 2.91
C THR A 105 -8.43 -0.47 1.53
N ILE A 106 -7.90 -1.65 1.26
CA ILE A 106 -7.41 -1.96 -0.09
C ILE A 106 -8.56 -1.94 -1.12
N GLU A 107 -9.79 -2.23 -0.66
CA GLU A 107 -10.99 -2.16 -1.49
C GLU A 107 -11.32 -0.71 -1.87
N ASP A 108 -11.21 0.24 -0.93
CA ASP A 108 -11.41 1.66 -1.21
C ASP A 108 -10.35 2.20 -2.16
N MET A 109 -9.08 1.88 -1.94
CA MET A 109 -7.99 2.25 -2.86
C MET A 109 -8.26 1.76 -4.29
N ALA A 110 -8.88 0.59 -4.45
CA ALA A 110 -9.14 0.02 -5.77
C ALA A 110 -10.38 0.59 -6.46
N TYR A 111 -11.44 0.94 -5.70
CA TYR A 111 -12.77 1.14 -6.26
C TYR A 111 -13.49 2.40 -5.78
N SER A 112 -13.09 3.00 -4.66
CA SER A 112 -13.82 4.12 -4.04
C SER A 112 -13.09 5.46 -4.21
N GLY A 113 -13.85 6.55 -4.13
CA GLY A 113 -13.34 7.92 -3.97
C GLY A 113 -12.42 8.46 -5.07
N GLY A 114 -12.10 7.68 -6.10
CA GLY A 114 -11.15 8.09 -7.14
C GLY A 114 -9.68 7.86 -6.77
N GLN A 115 -9.36 7.20 -5.66
CA GLN A 115 -8.00 6.95 -5.19
C GLN A 115 -7.13 6.26 -6.25
N LEU A 116 -7.62 5.20 -6.90
CA LEU A 116 -6.87 4.56 -7.97
C LEU A 116 -6.59 5.51 -9.15
N ASP A 117 -7.50 6.45 -9.45
CA ASP A 117 -7.26 7.47 -10.48
C ASP A 117 -6.18 8.46 -10.01
N ASP A 118 -6.18 8.87 -8.75
CA ASP A 118 -5.17 9.78 -8.20
C ASP A 118 -3.79 9.11 -8.13
N PHE A 119 -3.71 7.86 -7.66
CA PHE A 119 -2.49 7.08 -7.71
C PHE A 119 -1.97 6.88 -9.14
N SER A 120 -2.87 6.52 -10.05
CA SER A 120 -2.55 6.37 -11.48
C SER A 120 -2.04 7.66 -12.10
N ARG A 121 -2.61 8.82 -11.72
CA ARG A 121 -2.17 10.14 -12.15
C ARG A 121 -0.81 10.52 -11.59
N LEU A 122 -0.54 10.17 -10.32
CA LEU A 122 0.76 10.42 -9.71
C LEU A 122 1.84 9.63 -10.45
N VAL A 123 1.66 8.33 -10.65
CA VAL A 123 2.58 7.48 -11.40
C VAL A 123 2.79 8.03 -12.82
N GLU A 124 1.70 8.34 -13.54
CA GLU A 124 1.78 8.91 -14.90
C GLU A 124 2.53 10.25 -14.92
N LYS A 125 2.30 11.11 -13.92
CA LYS A 125 2.98 12.42 -13.82
C LYS A 125 4.49 12.23 -13.67
N VAL A 126 4.93 11.40 -12.73
CA VAL A 126 6.36 11.16 -12.46
C VAL A 126 7.04 10.59 -13.70
N LEU A 127 6.43 9.61 -14.36
CA LEU A 127 6.97 8.99 -15.57
C LEU A 127 7.02 9.96 -16.75
N ARG A 128 5.99 10.78 -16.95
CA ARG A 128 5.95 11.81 -17.99
C ARG A 128 7.00 12.91 -17.78
N ASP A 129 7.30 13.24 -16.54
CA ASP A 129 8.32 14.23 -16.20
C ASP A 129 9.75 13.66 -16.38
N GLY A 130 9.87 12.43 -16.90
CA GLY A 130 11.13 11.76 -17.25
C GLY A 130 11.83 11.09 -16.08
N VAL A 131 11.16 11.01 -14.92
CA VAL A 131 11.70 10.33 -13.75
C VAL A 131 11.33 8.86 -13.82
N ARG A 132 12.31 7.98 -13.61
CA ARG A 132 12.10 6.54 -13.46
C ARG A 132 12.22 6.17 -11.98
N PRO A 133 11.10 5.87 -11.30
CA PRO A 133 11.14 5.44 -9.92
C PRO A 133 11.95 4.16 -9.70
N ARG A 134 12.58 4.04 -8.55
CA ARG A 134 13.26 2.83 -8.10
C ARG A 134 12.28 1.70 -7.84
N ALA A 135 11.18 2.05 -7.18
CA ALA A 135 10.06 1.15 -6.92
C ALA A 135 8.75 1.93 -6.74
N ILE A 136 7.65 1.21 -6.81
CA ILE A 136 6.33 1.65 -6.36
C ILE A 136 6.00 0.81 -5.13
N LEU A 137 5.54 1.46 -4.06
CA LEU A 137 5.22 0.83 -2.79
C LEU A 137 3.70 0.81 -2.60
N LEU A 138 3.15 -0.31 -2.13
CA LEU A 138 1.72 -0.46 -1.87
C LEU A 138 1.49 -1.13 -0.51
N SER A 139 0.84 -0.40 0.41
CA SER A 139 0.40 -0.87 1.72
C SER A 139 -1.11 -0.97 1.76
N GLY A 140 -1.67 -2.09 2.21
CA GLY A 140 -3.12 -2.22 2.34
C GLY A 140 -3.58 -3.57 2.86
N GLY A 141 -4.89 -3.69 3.09
CA GLY A 141 -5.51 -4.91 3.58
C GLY A 141 -5.55 -5.04 5.10
N GLY A 142 -4.83 -4.19 5.84
CA GLY A 142 -4.91 -4.13 7.29
C GLY A 142 -6.28 -3.64 7.74
N ASN A 143 -6.72 -2.50 7.24
CA ASN A 143 -8.02 -1.92 7.57
C ASN A 143 -9.22 -2.76 7.11
N ASP A 144 -9.02 -3.66 6.14
CA ASP A 144 -10.05 -4.62 5.69
C ASP A 144 -10.36 -5.70 6.74
N VAL A 145 -9.48 -5.88 7.74
CA VAL A 145 -9.55 -6.97 8.71
C VAL A 145 -9.43 -6.53 10.18
N VAL A 146 -9.43 -5.23 10.46
CA VAL A 146 -9.39 -4.66 11.82
C VAL A 146 -10.58 -3.70 12.05
N GLY A 147 -10.73 -3.17 13.24
CA GLY A 147 -11.83 -2.26 13.57
C GLY A 147 -13.17 -2.96 13.71
N ASP A 148 -14.22 -2.32 13.23
CA ASP A 148 -15.59 -2.84 13.36
C ASP A 148 -15.80 -4.14 12.58
N GLU A 149 -15.12 -4.30 11.45
CA GLU A 149 -15.16 -5.50 10.63
C GLU A 149 -14.55 -6.71 11.32
N PHE A 150 -13.62 -6.51 12.25
CA PHE A 150 -12.94 -7.63 12.92
C PHE A 150 -13.91 -8.54 13.69
N VAL A 151 -15.01 -7.99 14.22
CA VAL A 151 -15.99 -8.78 14.97
C VAL A 151 -16.68 -9.86 14.12
N ILE A 152 -16.87 -9.63 12.82
CA ILE A 152 -17.50 -10.62 11.93
C ILE A 152 -16.54 -11.73 11.50
N LEU A 153 -15.23 -11.48 11.61
CA LEU A 153 -14.21 -12.50 11.34
C LEU A 153 -14.08 -13.53 12.47
N LEU A 154 -14.69 -13.28 13.64
CA LEU A 154 -14.58 -14.11 14.82
C LEU A 154 -15.88 -14.91 15.08
N ASN A 155 -15.74 -16.21 15.29
CA ASN A 155 -16.75 -17.01 15.97
C ASN A 155 -16.71 -16.73 17.49
N ASN A 156 -17.79 -17.02 18.21
CA ASN A 156 -17.81 -16.87 19.67
C ASN A 156 -16.88 -17.91 20.33
N ALA A 157 -16.15 -17.52 21.36
CA ALA A 157 -15.21 -18.39 22.07
C ALA A 157 -15.89 -19.64 22.72
N ALA A 158 -17.17 -19.53 23.06
CA ALA A 158 -17.94 -20.64 23.62
C ALA A 158 -18.55 -21.59 22.57
N SER A 159 -18.37 -21.28 21.27
CA SER A 159 -18.91 -22.14 20.22
C SER A 159 -17.98 -23.30 19.89
N SER A 160 -18.55 -24.39 19.32
CA SER A 160 -17.75 -25.54 18.84
C SER A 160 -16.78 -25.22 17.71
N ILE A 161 -16.92 -24.04 17.10
CA ILE A 161 -16.09 -23.54 15.98
C ILE A 161 -15.36 -22.26 16.39
N ALA A 162 -14.94 -22.13 17.65
CA ALA A 162 -14.20 -20.97 18.15
C ALA A 162 -12.98 -20.63 17.29
N GLY A 163 -12.59 -19.34 17.26
CA GLY A 163 -11.51 -18.82 16.42
C GLY A 163 -12.01 -18.01 15.25
N LEU A 164 -11.25 -17.98 14.17
CA LEU A 164 -11.63 -17.30 12.94
C LEU A 164 -12.77 -18.02 12.22
N ASN A 165 -13.68 -17.23 11.65
CA ASN A 165 -14.70 -17.74 10.73
C ASN A 165 -14.09 -17.89 9.33
N ASP A 166 -13.67 -19.10 8.99
CA ASP A 166 -12.97 -19.38 7.74
C ASP A 166 -13.69 -18.91 6.49
N SER A 167 -15.02 -19.04 6.44
CA SER A 167 -15.81 -18.62 5.27
C SER A 167 -15.76 -17.11 5.09
N VAL A 168 -15.88 -16.35 6.18
CA VAL A 168 -15.82 -14.89 6.15
C VAL A 168 -14.40 -14.44 5.83
N VAL A 169 -13.38 -15.00 6.49
CA VAL A 169 -11.96 -14.68 6.22
C VAL A 169 -11.59 -14.99 4.78
N THR A 170 -12.06 -16.11 4.22
CA THR A 170 -11.86 -16.44 2.80
C THR A 170 -12.51 -15.40 1.87
N GLY A 171 -13.74 -14.97 2.18
CA GLY A 171 -14.42 -13.92 1.43
C GLY A 171 -13.69 -12.59 1.46
N VAL A 172 -13.24 -12.18 2.64
CA VAL A 172 -12.55 -10.89 2.84
C VAL A 172 -11.14 -10.91 2.25
N ILE A 173 -10.30 -11.86 2.64
CA ILE A 173 -8.88 -11.87 2.25
C ILE A 173 -8.66 -12.49 0.86
N ASP A 174 -9.12 -13.75 0.65
CA ASP A 174 -8.75 -14.50 -0.56
C ASP A 174 -9.60 -14.15 -1.77
N GLN A 175 -10.64 -13.32 -1.60
CA GLN A 175 -11.48 -12.87 -2.70
C GLN A 175 -11.43 -11.34 -2.79
N ARG A 176 -12.05 -10.60 -1.85
CA ARG A 176 -12.22 -9.15 -1.91
C ARG A 176 -10.87 -8.41 -1.93
N ALA A 177 -10.05 -8.56 -0.89
CA ALA A 177 -8.77 -7.89 -0.81
C ALA A 177 -7.83 -8.32 -1.95
N ARG A 178 -7.77 -9.63 -2.27
CA ARG A 178 -6.99 -10.11 -3.41
C ARG A 178 -7.41 -9.47 -4.72
N ASP A 179 -8.71 -9.38 -5.01
CA ASP A 179 -9.20 -8.85 -6.28
C ASP A 179 -8.96 -7.33 -6.37
N ALA A 180 -9.00 -6.60 -5.25
CA ALA A 180 -8.61 -5.21 -5.15
C ALA A 180 -7.11 -5.02 -5.46
N TYR A 181 -6.23 -5.78 -4.82
CA TYR A 181 -4.79 -5.79 -5.14
C TYR A 181 -4.54 -6.05 -6.63
N VAL A 182 -5.18 -7.07 -7.20
CA VAL A 182 -5.03 -7.41 -8.63
C VAL A 182 -5.45 -6.24 -9.52
N THR A 183 -6.51 -5.52 -9.15
CA THR A 183 -6.99 -4.34 -9.90
C THR A 183 -5.94 -3.22 -9.87
N ILE A 184 -5.44 -2.85 -8.68
CA ILE A 184 -4.42 -1.81 -8.51
C ILE A 184 -3.13 -2.20 -9.26
N LEU A 185 -2.60 -3.39 -9.00
CA LEU A 185 -1.37 -3.89 -9.63
C LEU A 185 -1.48 -3.90 -11.16
N SER A 186 -2.64 -4.28 -11.70
CA SER A 186 -2.87 -4.30 -13.16
C SER A 186 -2.88 -2.89 -13.73
N ALA A 187 -3.58 -1.94 -13.07
CA ALA A 187 -3.66 -0.56 -13.53
C ALA A 187 -2.27 0.10 -13.57
N ILE A 188 -1.53 0.00 -12.49
CA ILE A 188 -0.21 0.62 -12.37
C ILE A 188 0.80 -0.03 -13.32
N THR A 189 0.77 -1.35 -13.45
CA THR A 189 1.61 -2.08 -14.41
C THR A 189 1.40 -1.60 -15.84
N GLU A 190 0.16 -1.43 -16.28
CA GLU A 190 -0.13 -0.98 -17.65
C GLU A 190 0.27 0.48 -17.88
N ILE A 191 0.13 1.35 -16.88
CA ILE A 191 0.64 2.74 -16.96
C ILE A 191 2.16 2.75 -17.12
N CYS A 192 2.89 1.98 -16.31
CA CYS A 192 4.34 1.87 -16.42
C CYS A 192 4.76 1.35 -17.80
N LYS A 193 4.12 0.31 -18.30
CA LYS A 193 4.40 -0.23 -19.64
C LYS A 193 4.11 0.76 -20.76
N ALA A 194 3.05 1.55 -20.65
CA ALA A 194 2.71 2.55 -21.67
C ALA A 194 3.78 3.65 -21.79
N HIS A 195 4.45 4.00 -20.70
CA HIS A 195 5.48 5.05 -20.68
C HIS A 195 6.91 4.51 -20.90
N LEU A 196 7.22 3.33 -20.38
CA LEU A 196 8.58 2.79 -20.33
C LEU A 196 8.78 1.53 -21.19
N GLY A 197 7.73 0.98 -21.80
CA GLY A 197 7.78 -0.33 -22.49
C GLY A 197 7.88 -1.53 -21.55
N GLN A 198 8.09 -1.31 -20.24
CA GLN A 198 8.25 -2.36 -19.24
C GLN A 198 7.70 -1.91 -17.88
N PRO A 199 7.35 -2.84 -16.97
CA PRO A 199 6.91 -2.49 -15.63
C PRO A 199 8.07 -1.98 -14.76
N ILE A 200 7.74 -1.24 -13.70
CA ILE A 200 8.63 -0.90 -12.59
C ILE A 200 8.42 -1.94 -11.49
N PRO A 201 9.45 -2.26 -10.67
CA PRO A 201 9.25 -3.07 -9.47
C PRO A 201 8.18 -2.48 -8.57
N ILE A 202 7.22 -3.29 -8.14
CA ILE A 202 6.21 -2.92 -7.15
C ILE A 202 6.47 -3.75 -5.90
N VAL A 203 6.59 -3.09 -4.74
CA VAL A 203 6.76 -3.77 -3.46
C VAL A 203 5.42 -3.73 -2.74
N VAL A 204 4.85 -4.91 -2.49
CA VAL A 204 3.72 -5.09 -1.58
C VAL A 204 4.23 -5.72 -0.29
N HIS A 205 3.63 -5.39 0.82
CA HIS A 205 4.01 -6.00 2.10
C HIS A 205 2.77 -6.55 2.82
N GLY A 206 2.99 -7.57 3.65
CA GLY A 206 2.06 -7.91 4.70
C GLY A 206 2.42 -7.19 5.98
N TYR A 207 1.59 -7.36 7.01
CA TYR A 207 1.82 -6.76 8.32
C TYR A 207 2.54 -7.76 9.23
N ASP A 208 3.13 -7.22 10.30
CA ASP A 208 3.64 -8.05 11.40
C ASP A 208 2.53 -8.40 12.40
N TYR A 209 2.83 -9.26 13.36
CA TYR A 209 1.87 -9.79 14.31
C TYR A 209 1.46 -8.75 15.35
N PRO A 210 0.21 -8.25 15.34
CA PRO A 210 -0.25 -7.24 16.28
C PRO A 210 -0.44 -7.81 17.69
N VAL A 211 -0.47 -6.92 18.68
CA VAL A 211 -0.71 -7.29 20.08
C VAL A 211 -2.05 -6.71 20.53
N PRO A 212 -3.11 -7.54 20.61
CA PRO A 212 -4.49 -7.09 20.90
C PRO A 212 -4.71 -6.80 22.38
N ASP A 213 -4.04 -5.77 22.90
CA ASP A 213 -3.96 -5.41 24.32
C ASP A 213 -4.90 -4.27 24.76
N GLY A 214 -5.74 -3.77 23.86
CA GLY A 214 -6.70 -2.72 24.13
C GLY A 214 -6.13 -1.30 24.06
N ARG A 215 -4.89 -1.10 23.60
CA ARG A 215 -4.34 0.23 23.40
C ARG A 215 -4.79 0.82 22.08
N GLY A 216 -5.47 1.97 22.13
CA GLY A 216 -5.74 2.81 20.98
C GLY A 216 -4.64 3.85 20.74
N PHE A 217 -4.88 4.76 19.81
CA PHE A 217 -4.02 5.91 19.55
C PHE A 217 -3.95 6.79 20.83
N TRP A 218 -2.72 7.08 21.29
CA TRP A 218 -2.48 7.76 22.56
C TRP A 218 -3.30 7.20 23.75
N GLY A 219 -3.44 5.89 23.79
CA GLY A 219 -4.19 5.21 24.85
C GLY A 219 -5.69 5.09 24.62
N GLY A 220 -6.22 5.56 23.47
CA GLY A 220 -7.64 5.45 23.14
C GLY A 220 -8.56 6.27 24.02
N ILE A 221 -8.10 7.41 24.52
CA ILE A 221 -8.88 8.27 25.44
C ILE A 221 -9.74 9.25 24.61
N GLY A 222 -11.04 9.25 24.84
CA GLY A 222 -11.99 10.17 24.18
C GLY A 222 -12.26 9.79 22.72
N PRO A 223 -12.31 10.78 21.79
CA PRO A 223 -12.62 10.53 20.39
C PRO A 223 -11.42 9.99 19.55
N LEU A 224 -10.34 9.59 20.21
CA LEU A 224 -9.16 9.09 19.52
C LEU A 224 -9.39 7.66 18.97
N PRO A 225 -8.83 7.31 17.80
CA PRO A 225 -9.08 6.04 17.16
C PRO A 225 -8.53 4.84 17.95
N GLY A 226 -9.23 3.70 17.82
CA GLY A 226 -8.87 2.45 18.49
C GLY A 226 -9.41 2.32 19.92
N PRO A 227 -9.20 1.19 20.58
CA PRO A 227 -8.50 0.01 20.08
C PRO A 227 -9.25 -0.70 18.92
N TRP A 228 -8.51 -1.41 18.07
CA TRP A 228 -9.05 -1.98 16.82
C TRP A 228 -9.34 -3.48 16.90
N LEU A 229 -8.76 -4.21 17.87
CA LEU A 229 -8.84 -5.68 17.97
C LEU A 229 -9.51 -6.13 19.27
N GLU A 230 -9.09 -5.57 20.40
CA GLU A 230 -9.56 -5.98 21.74
C GLU A 230 -11.08 -5.92 21.90
N PRO A 231 -11.80 -4.89 21.43
CA PRO A 231 -13.25 -4.82 21.61
C PRO A 231 -13.99 -5.99 20.98
N ALA A 232 -13.56 -6.44 19.81
CA ALA A 232 -14.14 -7.59 19.13
C ALA A 232 -13.85 -8.89 19.89
N PHE A 233 -12.64 -9.07 20.40
CA PHE A 233 -12.28 -10.21 21.22
C PHE A 233 -13.11 -10.27 22.50
N ARG A 234 -13.24 -9.16 23.21
CA ARG A 234 -14.08 -9.07 24.42
C ARG A 234 -15.53 -9.40 24.12
N ARG A 235 -16.09 -8.83 23.03
CA ARG A 235 -17.47 -9.10 22.60
C ARG A 235 -17.71 -10.56 22.25
N LYS A 236 -16.70 -11.28 21.74
CA LYS A 236 -16.76 -12.70 21.37
C LYS A 236 -16.33 -13.65 22.48
N GLY A 237 -15.97 -13.14 23.66
CA GLY A 237 -15.65 -13.94 24.84
C GLY A 237 -14.21 -14.44 24.94
N TYR A 238 -13.28 -13.91 24.13
CA TYR A 238 -11.86 -14.27 24.19
C TYR A 238 -11.16 -13.49 25.31
N ALA A 239 -10.98 -14.08 26.47
CA ALA A 239 -10.37 -13.42 27.62
C ALA A 239 -8.84 -13.51 27.62
N GLN A 240 -8.26 -14.58 27.10
CA GLN A 240 -6.84 -14.87 27.21
C GLN A 240 -6.02 -14.19 26.12
N MET A 241 -5.00 -13.41 26.51
CA MET A 241 -4.10 -12.71 25.58
C MET A 241 -3.37 -13.67 24.63
N THR A 242 -2.97 -14.83 25.12
CA THR A 242 -2.30 -15.85 24.28
C THR A 242 -3.19 -16.32 23.14
N GLU A 243 -4.47 -16.56 23.42
CA GLU A 243 -5.45 -16.98 22.41
C GLU A 243 -5.72 -15.86 21.41
N ARG A 244 -5.90 -14.62 21.88
CA ARG A 244 -6.05 -13.45 21.01
C ARG A 244 -4.88 -13.28 20.03
N LYS A 245 -3.64 -13.40 20.54
CA LYS A 245 -2.43 -13.35 19.69
C LYS A 245 -2.39 -14.45 18.66
N GLN A 246 -2.77 -15.68 19.03
CA GLN A 246 -2.81 -16.81 18.10
C GLN A 246 -3.83 -16.60 16.97
N ILE A 247 -4.99 -16.03 17.29
CA ILE A 247 -6.03 -15.71 16.30
C ILE A 247 -5.54 -14.60 15.36
N CYS A 248 -4.96 -13.53 15.90
CA CYS A 248 -4.35 -12.48 15.10
C CYS A 248 -3.24 -13.02 14.19
N ALA A 249 -2.37 -13.88 14.70
CA ALA A 249 -1.30 -14.49 13.91
C ALA A 249 -1.85 -15.27 12.71
N LYS A 250 -2.89 -16.10 12.92
CA LYS A 250 -3.54 -16.83 11.82
C LYS A 250 -4.11 -15.89 10.75
N LEU A 251 -4.71 -14.78 11.17
CA LEU A 251 -5.27 -13.78 10.24
C LEU A 251 -4.17 -13.11 9.41
N ILE A 252 -3.11 -12.66 10.08
CA ILE A 252 -1.93 -12.06 9.44
C ILE A 252 -1.24 -13.07 8.51
N ASP A 253 -1.07 -14.32 8.92
CA ASP A 253 -0.52 -15.38 8.07
C ASP A 253 -1.35 -15.60 6.79
N ARG A 254 -2.68 -15.52 6.90
CA ARG A 254 -3.56 -15.65 5.75
C ARG A 254 -3.36 -14.50 4.75
N LEU A 255 -3.30 -13.26 5.24
CA LEU A 255 -3.06 -12.08 4.40
C LEU A 255 -1.68 -12.14 3.73
N ASN A 256 -0.63 -12.46 4.50
CA ASN A 256 0.72 -12.63 3.97
C ASN A 256 0.80 -13.74 2.91
N THR A 257 0.09 -14.86 3.13
CA THR A 257 0.02 -15.97 2.17
C THR A 257 -0.67 -15.55 0.87
N MET A 258 -1.75 -14.77 0.96
CA MET A 258 -2.45 -14.24 -0.21
C MET A 258 -1.53 -13.32 -1.01
N LEU A 259 -0.83 -12.38 -0.37
CA LEU A 259 0.08 -11.43 -1.02
C LEU A 259 1.29 -12.15 -1.65
N GLY A 260 1.94 -13.06 -0.93
CA GLY A 260 3.03 -13.89 -1.48
C GLY A 260 2.58 -14.78 -2.63
N GLY A 261 1.29 -15.12 -2.67
CA GLY A 261 0.67 -15.86 -3.77
C GLY A 261 0.50 -15.04 -5.06
N LEU A 262 0.40 -13.71 -4.97
CA LEU A 262 0.30 -12.78 -6.10
C LEU A 262 1.68 -12.39 -6.64
N ALA A 263 2.64 -12.16 -5.76
CA ALA A 263 3.95 -11.62 -6.11
C ALA A 263 4.85 -12.64 -6.83
N GLY A 264 5.73 -12.13 -7.69
CA GLY A 264 6.78 -12.90 -8.37
C GLY A 264 6.27 -13.89 -9.41
N LYS A 265 4.99 -13.89 -9.75
CA LYS A 265 4.37 -14.83 -10.70
C LYS A 265 3.63 -14.08 -11.81
N PRO A 266 3.56 -14.64 -13.04
CA PRO A 266 2.76 -14.04 -14.09
C PRO A 266 1.29 -13.82 -13.65
N PRO A 267 0.70 -12.64 -13.97
CA PRO A 267 1.24 -11.52 -14.73
C PRO A 267 2.08 -10.52 -13.91
N PHE A 268 2.31 -10.77 -12.62
CA PHE A 268 2.96 -9.87 -11.66
C PHE A 268 4.38 -10.30 -11.30
N ALA A 269 5.17 -10.77 -12.27
CA ALA A 269 6.56 -11.20 -12.05
C ALA A 269 7.47 -10.08 -11.50
N HIS A 270 7.12 -8.80 -11.74
CA HIS A 270 7.81 -7.61 -11.25
C HIS A 270 7.36 -7.16 -9.85
N VAL A 271 6.33 -7.79 -9.28
CA VAL A 271 5.86 -7.51 -7.93
C VAL A 271 6.69 -8.31 -6.93
N LYS A 272 7.24 -7.63 -5.93
CA LYS A 272 7.96 -8.23 -4.81
C LYS A 272 7.06 -8.25 -3.58
N PHE A 273 7.02 -9.35 -2.88
CA PHE A 273 6.38 -9.44 -1.57
C PHE A 273 7.43 -9.29 -0.47
N LEU A 274 7.23 -8.32 0.41
CA LEU A 274 8.06 -8.09 1.59
C LEU A 274 7.37 -8.69 2.83
N ASP A 275 7.93 -9.79 3.34
CA ASP A 275 7.45 -10.41 4.57
C ASP A 275 7.97 -9.66 5.79
N LEU A 276 7.06 -9.03 6.52
CA LEU A 276 7.39 -8.26 7.73
C LEU A 276 7.18 -9.06 9.02
N ARG A 277 6.67 -10.28 8.96
CA ARG A 277 6.42 -11.10 10.14
C ARG A 277 7.71 -11.32 10.93
N ASN A 278 7.58 -11.33 12.26
CA ASN A 278 8.69 -11.46 13.21
C ASN A 278 9.75 -10.35 13.11
N THR A 279 9.42 -9.19 12.56
CA THR A 279 10.27 -8.00 12.59
C THR A 279 10.20 -7.30 13.94
N LEU A 280 8.98 -7.18 14.47
CA LEU A 280 8.67 -6.49 15.71
C LEU A 280 8.42 -7.50 16.84
N PRO A 281 9.15 -7.44 17.96
CA PRO A 281 8.90 -8.31 19.09
C PRO A 281 7.48 -8.18 19.67
N THR A 282 6.87 -9.30 19.98
CA THR A 282 5.55 -9.41 20.64
C THR A 282 5.63 -9.97 22.06
N GLY A 283 6.85 -10.19 22.59
CA GLY A 283 7.13 -10.67 23.95
C GLY A 283 7.02 -9.57 25.00
N ALA A 284 7.74 -9.71 26.12
CA ALA A 284 7.65 -8.80 27.26
C ALA A 284 7.94 -7.32 26.95
N THR A 285 8.78 -7.06 25.95
CA THR A 285 9.18 -5.71 25.53
C THR A 285 8.36 -5.15 24.36
N TYR A 286 7.26 -5.77 23.99
CA TYR A 286 6.49 -5.38 22.79
C TYR A 286 6.09 -3.90 22.74
N LYS A 287 5.86 -3.26 23.90
CA LYS A 287 5.49 -1.83 23.98
C LYS A 287 6.58 -0.87 23.51
N THR A 288 7.83 -1.35 23.41
CA THR A 288 8.93 -0.58 22.80
C THR A 288 8.84 -0.57 21.27
N TRP A 289 8.11 -1.51 20.70
CA TRP A 289 8.00 -1.73 19.26
C TRP A 289 6.61 -1.42 18.70
N TRP A 290 5.57 -1.52 19.53
CA TRP A 290 4.18 -1.28 19.20
C TRP A 290 3.63 -0.10 19.99
N ALA A 291 3.27 0.99 19.33
CA ALA A 291 2.65 2.17 19.93
C ALA A 291 1.23 1.86 20.42
N ASN A 292 0.51 1.06 19.66
CA ASN A 292 -0.83 0.56 20.01
C ASN A 292 -1.02 -0.86 19.43
N GLU A 293 -2.28 -1.33 19.31
CA GLU A 293 -2.56 -2.68 18.85
C GLU A 293 -2.04 -2.98 17.44
N VAL A 294 -2.06 -1.99 16.53
CA VAL A 294 -1.85 -2.21 15.09
C VAL A 294 -0.77 -1.30 14.47
N HIS A 295 -0.26 -0.32 15.23
CA HIS A 295 0.77 0.59 14.72
C HIS A 295 2.09 0.44 15.48
N PRO A 296 3.21 0.38 14.76
CA PRO A 296 4.55 0.44 15.34
C PRO A 296 4.84 1.75 16.09
N THR A 297 5.84 1.74 16.96
CA THR A 297 6.52 2.96 17.45
C THR A 297 7.48 3.47 16.37
N ASP A 298 8.08 4.66 16.58
CA ASP A 298 9.14 5.18 15.70
C ASP A 298 10.24 4.13 15.49
N LYS A 299 10.71 3.51 16.57
CA LYS A 299 11.69 2.41 16.50
C LYS A 299 11.19 1.21 15.69
N GLY A 300 9.91 0.92 15.77
CA GLY A 300 9.28 -0.14 14.99
C GLY A 300 9.26 0.22 13.51
N TYR A 301 8.90 1.44 13.17
CA TYR A 301 8.91 1.95 11.79
C TYR A 301 10.31 1.95 11.19
N GLU A 302 11.34 2.42 11.92
CA GLU A 302 12.74 2.33 11.50
C GLU A 302 13.15 0.90 11.12
N ALA A 303 12.79 -0.09 11.94
CA ALA A 303 13.13 -1.49 11.68
C ALA A 303 12.44 -2.02 10.41
N ILE A 304 11.22 -1.56 10.14
CA ILE A 304 10.45 -1.93 8.95
C ILE A 304 10.99 -1.21 7.72
N ALA A 305 11.22 0.11 7.81
CA ALA A 305 11.75 0.92 6.71
C ALA A 305 13.11 0.40 6.22
N LYS A 306 13.96 -0.07 7.13
CA LYS A 306 15.24 -0.74 6.79
C LYS A 306 15.02 -1.97 5.91
N LYS A 307 13.95 -2.75 6.13
CA LYS A 307 13.62 -3.90 5.26
C LYS A 307 13.14 -3.44 3.90
N PHE A 308 12.34 -2.37 3.83
CA PHE A 308 11.94 -1.77 2.56
C PHE A 308 13.16 -1.28 1.77
N ALA A 309 14.03 -0.50 2.39
CA ALA A 309 15.23 0.02 1.74
C ALA A 309 16.15 -1.08 1.19
N ALA A 310 16.14 -2.26 1.78
CA ALA A 310 16.94 -3.41 1.31
C ALA A 310 16.37 -4.08 0.05
N VAL A 311 15.09 -3.86 -0.30
CA VAL A 311 14.43 -4.50 -1.46
C VAL A 311 14.09 -3.53 -2.58
N ILE A 312 14.15 -2.20 -2.33
CA ILE A 312 14.03 -1.12 -3.31
C ILE A 312 15.32 -1.03 -4.13
#